data_e0ba48e829698d39a9ff12d6e1c3ca71
#
_entry.id   e0ba48e829698d39a9ff12d6e1c3ca71
#
_cell.length_a   1.000
_cell.length_b   1.000
_cell.length_c   1.000
_cell.angle_alpha   90.00
_cell.angle_beta   90.00
_cell.angle_gamma   90.00
#
_symmetry.space_group_name_H-M   'P 1'
#
loop_
_entity.id
_entity.type
_entity.pdbx_description
1 polymer ?
#
loop_
_entity_poly.entity_id
_entity_poly.type
_entity_poly.pdbx_seq_one_letter_code
_entity_poly.pdbx_strand_id
1 'polypeptide(L)'
;MTKLRKPLSIEFVLSQALIKLNEMEVKNFTGKTISHFRKCGDADDKDHNISFSDAIKLDILLQQKKLGTPLLDYFNLKLEYELRKINEYENISNVLINIGGRIGNLMDITQEAIGPSGQKDLILARKKSKKYLKLLVKSMKK
;
A
#
# COMPACT_ATOMS: atom_id res chain seq x y z
N MET A 1 17.38 18.62 -16.97
CA MET A 1 16.67 17.52 -17.67
C MET A 1 16.15 16.54 -16.66
N THR A 2 14.85 16.29 -16.62
CA THR A 2 14.24 15.24 -15.76
C THR A 2 14.45 13.90 -16.44
N LYS A 3 15.21 13.00 -15.81
CA LYS A 3 15.41 11.63 -16.31
C LYS A 3 14.07 10.90 -16.37
N LEU A 4 13.80 10.21 -17.47
CA LEU A 4 12.63 9.33 -17.60
C LEU A 4 12.85 8.11 -16.72
N ARG A 5 11.99 7.96 -15.69
CA ARG A 5 11.97 6.78 -14.82
C ARG A 5 10.97 5.76 -15.35
N LYS A 6 11.30 4.47 -15.22
CA LYS A 6 10.36 3.41 -15.61
C LYS A 6 9.07 3.55 -14.79
N PRO A 7 7.90 3.57 -15.41
CA PRO A 7 6.63 3.53 -14.69
C PRO A 7 6.60 2.33 -13.75
N LEU A 8 6.02 2.50 -12.55
CA LEU A 8 5.91 1.46 -11.53
C LEU A 8 7.27 0.94 -11.00
N SER A 9 8.34 1.73 -11.08
CA SER A 9 9.59 1.44 -10.36
C SER A 9 9.63 2.17 -9.03
N ILE A 10 10.45 1.66 -8.07
CA ILE A 10 10.60 2.29 -6.76
C ILE A 10 11.15 3.72 -6.89
N GLU A 11 12.03 3.96 -7.85
CA GLU A 11 12.61 5.27 -8.13
C GLU A 11 11.54 6.26 -8.60
N PHE A 12 10.58 5.77 -9.40
CA PHE A 12 9.44 6.58 -9.85
C PHE A 12 8.54 6.93 -8.67
N VAL A 13 8.11 5.92 -7.88
CA VAL A 13 7.22 6.11 -6.73
C VAL A 13 7.85 7.04 -5.71
N LEU A 14 9.13 6.82 -5.37
CA LEU A 14 9.87 7.66 -4.45
C LEU A 14 9.97 9.12 -4.95
N SER A 15 10.25 9.31 -6.23
CA SER A 15 10.32 10.66 -6.81
C SER A 15 8.99 11.41 -6.70
N GLN A 16 7.86 10.73 -6.94
CA GLN A 16 6.53 11.32 -6.79
C GLN A 16 6.19 11.63 -5.32
N ALA A 17 6.61 10.77 -4.41
CA ALA A 17 6.46 10.98 -2.97
C ALA A 17 7.21 12.22 -2.49
N LEU A 18 8.47 12.37 -2.90
CA LEU A 18 9.34 13.47 -2.49
C LEU A 18 8.88 14.87 -2.98
N ILE A 19 8.17 14.95 -4.11
CA ILE A 19 7.60 16.22 -4.59
C ILE A 19 6.53 16.75 -3.63
N LYS A 20 5.86 15.88 -2.90
CA LYS A 20 4.76 16.21 -1.98
C LYS A 20 5.21 16.49 -0.56
N LEU A 21 6.48 16.26 -0.25
CA LEU A 21 7.06 16.39 1.08
C LEU A 21 7.97 17.63 1.21
N ASN A 22 7.95 18.24 2.40
CA ASN A 22 8.83 19.35 2.71
C ASN A 22 10.18 18.82 3.23
N GLU A 23 11.28 19.51 2.89
CA GLU A 23 12.64 19.12 3.27
C GLU A 23 12.85 19.09 4.79
N MET A 24 12.31 20.07 5.50
CA MET A 24 12.43 20.14 6.97
C MET A 24 11.69 19.00 7.65
N GLU A 25 10.48 18.68 7.20
CA GLU A 25 9.69 17.55 7.72
C GLU A 25 10.42 16.23 7.52
N VAL A 26 10.93 16.00 6.30
CA VAL A 26 11.69 14.79 5.98
C VAL A 26 12.92 14.68 6.87
N LYS A 27 13.72 15.74 6.98
CA LYS A 27 14.93 15.73 7.80
C LYS A 27 14.64 15.49 9.28
N ASN A 28 13.64 16.16 9.83
CA ASN A 28 13.27 16.02 11.24
C ASN A 28 12.75 14.63 11.58
N PHE A 29 11.98 14.00 10.68
CA PHE A 29 11.34 12.73 10.94
C PHE A 29 12.23 11.53 10.61
N THR A 30 13.01 11.62 9.53
CA THR A 30 13.85 10.50 9.07
C THR A 30 15.30 10.59 9.56
N GLY A 31 15.77 11.79 9.91
CA GLY A 31 17.17 12.09 10.18
C GLY A 31 18.02 12.28 8.91
N LYS A 32 17.43 12.16 7.72
CA LYS A 32 18.10 12.23 6.41
C LYS A 32 17.55 13.38 5.56
N THR A 33 18.38 13.91 4.67
CA THR A 33 17.97 15.02 3.79
C THR A 33 17.15 14.50 2.59
N ILE A 34 16.33 15.37 2.01
CA ILE A 34 15.65 15.05 0.73
C ILE A 34 16.64 14.75 -0.38
N SER A 35 17.83 15.36 -0.36
CA SER A 35 18.89 15.08 -1.32
C SER A 35 19.38 13.62 -1.24
N HIS A 36 19.47 13.04 -0.05
CA HIS A 36 19.76 11.61 0.13
C HIS A 36 18.70 10.74 -0.56
N PHE A 37 17.41 11.03 -0.31
CA PHE A 37 16.32 10.27 -0.93
C PHE A 37 16.19 10.47 -2.44
N ARG A 38 16.60 11.64 -2.96
CA ARG A 38 16.69 11.86 -4.41
C ARG A 38 17.74 10.97 -5.07
N LYS A 39 18.87 10.72 -4.38
CA LYS A 39 19.87 9.74 -4.85
C LYS A 39 19.31 8.33 -4.83
N CYS A 40 18.58 7.94 -3.76
CA CYS A 40 17.88 6.65 -3.73
C CYS A 40 16.83 6.51 -4.85
N GLY A 41 16.30 7.62 -5.37
CA GLY A 41 15.36 7.66 -6.49
C GLY A 41 16.03 7.87 -7.86
N ASP A 42 17.35 7.74 -7.96
CA ASP A 42 18.10 7.79 -9.22
C ASP A 42 18.47 6.37 -9.66
N ALA A 43 17.90 5.90 -10.76
CA ALA A 43 18.13 4.55 -11.27
C ALA A 43 19.59 4.28 -11.69
N ASP A 44 20.38 5.33 -11.91
CA ASP A 44 21.80 5.22 -12.27
C ASP A 44 22.70 5.17 -11.03
N ASP A 45 22.18 5.57 -9.86
CA ASP A 45 22.90 5.52 -8.59
C ASP A 45 22.69 4.17 -7.92
N LYS A 46 23.66 3.26 -8.09
CA LYS A 46 23.60 1.91 -7.52
C LYS A 46 24.03 1.83 -6.06
N ASP A 47 24.62 2.88 -5.54
CA ASP A 47 25.17 2.93 -4.20
C ASP A 47 24.16 3.37 -3.15
N HIS A 48 23.07 4.02 -3.59
CA HIS A 48 22.03 4.55 -2.73
C HIS A 48 20.71 3.80 -2.93
N ASN A 49 20.33 3.00 -1.95
CA ASN A 49 19.04 2.33 -1.90
C ASN A 49 18.22 2.85 -0.72
N ILE A 50 16.90 2.95 -0.91
CA ILE A 50 16.00 3.27 0.20
C ILE A 50 15.86 2.05 1.12
N SER A 51 16.05 2.27 2.43
CA SER A 51 15.76 1.22 3.41
C SER A 51 14.24 1.10 3.62
N PHE A 52 13.79 -0.09 4.01
CA PHE A 52 12.37 -0.33 4.33
C PHE A 52 11.90 0.58 5.48
N SER A 53 12.73 0.79 6.49
CA SER A 53 12.44 1.71 7.60
C SER A 53 12.25 3.15 7.13
N ASP A 54 13.07 3.62 6.20
CA ASP A 54 12.94 4.97 5.65
C ASP A 54 11.68 5.10 4.78
N ALA A 55 11.34 4.06 4.01
CA ALA A 55 10.11 4.03 3.22
C ALA A 55 8.87 4.16 4.12
N ILE A 56 8.82 3.42 5.23
CA ILE A 56 7.74 3.52 6.22
C ILE A 56 7.64 4.94 6.77
N LYS A 57 8.78 5.56 7.15
CA LYS A 57 8.79 6.92 7.68
C LYS A 57 8.27 7.95 6.67
N LEU A 58 8.65 7.83 5.39
CA LEU A 58 8.15 8.71 4.34
C LEU A 58 6.64 8.53 4.12
N ASP A 59 6.15 7.29 4.13
CA ASP A 59 4.73 7.01 3.99
C ASP A 59 3.91 7.51 5.19
N ILE A 60 4.45 7.46 6.42
CA ILE A 60 3.81 8.09 7.58
C ILE A 60 3.62 9.59 7.35
N LEU A 61 4.65 10.29 6.86
CA LEU A 61 4.55 11.73 6.54
C LEU A 61 3.52 12.01 5.44
N LEU A 62 3.46 11.16 4.41
CA LEU A 62 2.48 11.27 3.34
C LEU A 62 1.06 11.04 3.88
N GLN A 63 0.89 10.03 4.71
CA GLN A 63 -0.41 9.70 5.31
C GLN A 63 -0.92 10.80 6.24
N GLN A 64 -0.05 11.48 7.00
CA GLN A 64 -0.42 12.66 7.78
C GLN A 64 -1.01 13.78 6.89
N LYS A 65 -0.59 13.85 5.64
CA LYS A 65 -1.12 14.77 4.61
C LYS A 65 -2.30 14.18 3.82
N LYS A 66 -2.81 13.01 4.20
CA LYS A 66 -3.90 12.28 3.50
C LYS A 66 -3.56 11.90 2.05
N LEU A 67 -2.28 11.63 1.77
CA LEU A 67 -1.77 11.28 0.43
C LEU A 67 -1.54 9.78 0.25
N GLY A 68 -1.94 8.95 1.22
CA GLY A 68 -1.80 7.51 1.18
C GLY A 68 -0.40 7.01 1.53
N THR A 69 -0.12 5.75 1.21
CA THR A 69 1.11 5.03 1.53
C THR A 69 1.77 4.44 0.28
N PRO A 70 2.17 5.28 -0.69
CA PRO A 70 2.56 4.80 -2.03
C PRO A 70 3.80 3.90 -2.04
N LEU A 71 4.72 4.05 -1.10
CA LEU A 71 5.91 3.20 -1.02
C LEU A 71 5.57 1.81 -0.51
N LEU A 72 4.73 1.70 0.53
CA LEU A 72 4.24 0.41 1.03
C LEU A 72 3.34 -0.28 0.01
N ASP A 73 2.50 0.47 -0.69
CA ASP A 73 1.67 -0.07 -1.77
C ASP A 73 2.53 -0.64 -2.90
N TYR A 74 3.63 0.03 -3.26
CA TYR A 74 4.60 -0.49 -4.23
C TYR A 74 5.23 -1.81 -3.75
N PHE A 75 5.70 -1.88 -2.50
CA PHE A 75 6.29 -3.09 -1.94
C PHE A 75 5.29 -4.24 -1.90
N ASN A 76 4.04 -3.98 -1.53
CA ASN A 76 2.98 -4.98 -1.55
C ASN A 76 2.72 -5.52 -2.96
N LEU A 77 2.58 -4.64 -3.95
CA LEU A 77 2.39 -5.04 -5.35
C LEU A 77 3.58 -5.86 -5.86
N LYS A 78 4.80 -5.44 -5.52
CA LYS A 78 6.02 -6.15 -5.90
C LYS A 78 6.07 -7.55 -5.27
N LEU A 79 5.75 -7.64 -3.99
CA LEU A 79 5.69 -8.92 -3.27
C LEU A 79 4.64 -9.85 -3.88
N GLU A 80 3.42 -9.35 -4.11
CA GLU A 80 2.35 -10.13 -4.75
C GLU A 80 2.76 -10.63 -6.14
N TYR A 81 3.43 -9.79 -6.92
CA TYR A 81 3.93 -10.17 -8.24
C TYR A 81 4.97 -11.31 -8.17
N GLU A 82 5.93 -11.23 -7.23
CA GLU A 82 6.93 -12.28 -7.08
C GLU A 82 6.34 -13.58 -6.51
N LEU A 83 5.39 -13.48 -5.57
CA LEU A 83 4.68 -14.65 -5.05
C LEU A 83 3.84 -15.36 -6.12
N ARG A 84 3.23 -14.60 -7.04
CA ARG A 84 2.50 -15.20 -8.18
C ARG A 84 3.40 -16.01 -9.12
N LYS A 85 4.65 -15.57 -9.32
CA LYS A 85 5.64 -16.33 -10.10
C LYS A 85 6.01 -17.69 -9.46
N ILE A 86 5.98 -17.72 -8.12
CA ILE A 86 6.30 -18.94 -7.35
C ILE A 86 5.10 -19.89 -7.34
N ASN A 87 3.90 -19.32 -7.23
CA ASN A 87 2.65 -20.08 -7.16
C ASN A 87 1.90 -19.94 -8.50
N GLU A 88 2.32 -20.67 -9.53
CA GLU A 88 1.68 -20.65 -10.87
C GLU A 88 0.18 -21.01 -10.87
N TYR A 89 -0.40 -21.41 -9.74
CA TYR A 89 -1.79 -21.86 -9.61
C TYR A 89 -2.49 -21.34 -8.34
N GLU A 90 -2.38 -20.05 -8.00
CA GLU A 90 -3.34 -19.54 -7.02
C GLU A 90 -4.75 -19.56 -7.64
N ASN A 91 -5.55 -20.51 -7.19
CA ASN A 91 -6.96 -20.60 -7.56
C ASN A 91 -7.62 -19.24 -7.26
N ILE A 92 -8.31 -18.66 -8.26
CA ILE A 92 -9.05 -17.39 -8.15
C ILE A 92 -9.91 -17.35 -6.88
N SER A 93 -10.42 -18.50 -6.41
CA SER A 93 -11.14 -18.64 -5.15
C SER A 93 -10.31 -18.21 -3.93
N ASN A 94 -9.01 -18.50 -3.88
CA ASN A 94 -8.13 -18.11 -2.77
C ASN A 94 -7.86 -16.61 -2.80
N VAL A 95 -7.71 -16.02 -3.98
CA VAL A 95 -7.56 -14.56 -4.15
C VAL A 95 -8.79 -13.84 -3.63
N LEU A 96 -10.00 -14.31 -3.99
CA LEU A 96 -11.26 -13.73 -3.52
C LEU A 96 -11.46 -13.89 -2.01
N ILE A 97 -11.04 -15.00 -1.42
CA ILE A 97 -11.07 -15.22 0.02
C ILE A 97 -10.13 -14.22 0.73
N ASN A 98 -8.92 -14.01 0.20
CA ASN A 98 -7.95 -13.08 0.75
C ASN A 98 -8.44 -11.63 0.66
N ILE A 99 -9.03 -11.21 -0.47
CA ILE A 99 -9.65 -9.90 -0.63
C ILE A 99 -10.79 -9.73 0.40
N GLY A 100 -11.63 -10.75 0.56
CA GLY A 100 -12.71 -10.74 1.55
C GLY A 100 -12.21 -10.60 2.99
N GLY A 101 -11.09 -11.22 3.33
CA GLY A 101 -10.42 -11.08 4.62
C GLY A 101 -9.91 -9.65 4.85
N ARG A 102 -9.24 -9.06 3.86
CA ARG A 102 -8.74 -7.67 3.93
C ARG A 102 -9.87 -6.64 4.08
N ILE A 103 -10.97 -6.83 3.35
CA ILE A 103 -12.17 -5.99 3.50
C ILE A 103 -12.77 -6.14 4.90
N GLY A 104 -12.79 -7.36 5.45
CA GLY A 104 -13.24 -7.62 6.81
C GLY A 104 -12.42 -6.87 7.86
N ASN A 105 -11.08 -6.92 7.74
CA ASN A 105 -10.18 -6.21 8.64
C ASN A 105 -10.34 -4.68 8.53
N LEU A 106 -10.49 -4.15 7.33
CA LEU A 106 -10.74 -2.72 7.11
C LEU A 106 -12.04 -2.29 7.78
N MET A 107 -13.10 -3.09 7.68
CA MET A 107 -14.37 -2.82 8.35
C MET A 107 -14.24 -2.85 9.87
N ASP A 108 -13.45 -3.76 10.43
CA ASP A 108 -13.20 -3.85 11.88
C ASP A 108 -12.46 -2.58 12.37
N ILE A 109 -11.40 -2.15 11.68
CA ILE A 109 -10.65 -0.92 11.99
C ILE A 109 -11.58 0.32 11.87
N THR A 110 -12.39 0.37 10.84
CA THR A 110 -13.34 1.48 10.65
C THR A 110 -14.39 1.50 11.77
N GLN A 111 -14.84 0.34 12.21
CA GLN A 111 -15.79 0.21 13.31
C GLN A 111 -15.20 0.73 14.63
N GLU A 112 -13.94 0.40 14.92
CA GLU A 112 -13.21 0.91 16.10
C GLU A 112 -13.06 2.44 16.04
N ALA A 113 -12.79 2.99 14.85
CA ALA A 113 -12.60 4.43 14.66
C ALA A 113 -13.90 5.25 14.78
N ILE A 114 -15.05 4.69 14.40
CA ILE A 114 -16.35 5.42 14.38
C ILE A 114 -17.06 5.34 15.74
N GLY A 115 -16.70 4.35 16.60
CA GLY A 115 -17.31 4.16 17.91
C GLY A 115 -18.76 3.62 17.86
N PRO A 116 -19.50 3.66 18.99
CA PRO A 116 -20.78 2.94 19.13
C PRO A 116 -21.90 3.40 18.21
N SER A 117 -21.92 4.64 17.77
CA SER A 117 -22.98 5.21 16.91
C SER A 117 -22.98 4.69 15.50
N GLY A 118 -21.81 4.34 14.94
CA GLY A 118 -21.67 3.78 13.59
C GLY A 118 -21.68 2.25 13.51
N GLN A 119 -21.57 1.57 14.64
CA GLN A 119 -21.42 0.11 14.69
C GLN A 119 -22.55 -0.67 14.02
N LYS A 120 -23.81 -0.24 14.16
CA LYS A 120 -24.98 -0.96 13.61
C LYS A 120 -24.95 -1.04 12.08
N ASP A 121 -24.58 0.05 11.42
CA ASP A 121 -24.55 0.14 9.97
C ASP A 121 -23.36 -0.65 9.39
N LEU A 122 -22.22 -0.62 10.06
CA LEU A 122 -21.04 -1.38 9.67
C LEU A 122 -21.23 -2.90 9.83
N ILE A 123 -21.88 -3.34 10.92
CA ILE A 123 -22.22 -4.76 11.10
C ILE A 123 -23.15 -5.25 10.01
N LEU A 124 -24.12 -4.44 9.61
CA LEU A 124 -25.04 -4.78 8.52
C LEU A 124 -24.31 -4.85 7.17
N ALA A 125 -23.43 -3.90 6.87
CA ALA A 125 -22.60 -3.88 5.68
C ALA A 125 -21.68 -5.10 5.62
N ARG A 126 -21.04 -5.48 6.74
CA ARG A 126 -20.20 -6.68 6.84
C ARG A 126 -20.96 -7.98 6.57
N LYS A 127 -22.18 -8.11 7.12
CA LYS A 127 -23.05 -9.26 6.85
C LYS A 127 -23.42 -9.38 5.38
N LYS A 128 -23.76 -8.25 4.72
CA LYS A 128 -24.06 -8.19 3.29
C LYS A 128 -22.85 -8.60 2.45
N SER A 129 -21.67 -8.04 2.71
CA SER A 129 -20.41 -8.37 1.99
C SER A 129 -20.06 -9.86 2.07
N LYS A 130 -20.14 -10.45 3.26
CA LYS A 130 -19.90 -11.89 3.46
C LYS A 130 -20.90 -12.77 2.69
N LYS A 131 -22.16 -12.34 2.60
CA LYS A 131 -23.19 -13.05 1.83
C LYS A 131 -22.87 -13.02 0.32
N TYR A 132 -22.50 -11.85 -0.23
CA TYR A 132 -22.13 -11.72 -1.64
C TYR A 132 -20.88 -12.53 -1.99
N LEU A 133 -19.86 -12.53 -1.15
CA LEU A 133 -18.65 -13.35 -1.35
C LEU A 133 -18.97 -14.84 -1.41
N LYS A 134 -19.81 -15.35 -0.50
CA LYS A 134 -20.25 -16.75 -0.52
C LYS A 134 -21.00 -17.12 -1.81
N LEU A 135 -21.85 -16.20 -2.31
CA LEU A 135 -22.58 -16.41 -3.56
C LEU A 135 -21.64 -16.45 -4.77
N LEU A 136 -20.66 -15.54 -4.85
CA LEU A 136 -19.64 -15.51 -5.89
C LEU A 136 -18.81 -16.80 -5.91
N VAL A 137 -18.29 -17.24 -4.76
CA VAL A 137 -17.52 -18.50 -4.66
C VAL A 137 -18.36 -19.71 -5.06
N LYS A 138 -19.67 -19.71 -4.75
CA LYS A 138 -20.57 -20.79 -5.15
C LYS A 138 -20.85 -20.82 -6.66
N SER A 139 -20.93 -19.65 -7.30
CA SER A 139 -21.15 -19.55 -8.75
C SER A 139 -19.92 -19.97 -9.57
N MET A 140 -18.71 -19.85 -9.00
CA MET A 140 -17.46 -20.24 -9.65
C MET A 140 -17.12 -21.74 -9.53
N LYS A 141 -17.88 -22.50 -8.70
CA LYS A 141 -17.70 -23.94 -8.53
C LYS A 141 -18.63 -24.76 -9.44
N LYS A 142 -19.43 -24.12 -10.28
CA LYS A 142 -20.23 -24.72 -11.34
C LYS A 142 -19.55 -24.54 -12.68
#